data_2525a67b372ebcbc4a2a0432b1417bca
#
_entry.id   2525a67b372ebcbc4a2a0432b1417bca
#
_cell.length_a   1.000
_cell.length_b   1.000
_cell.length_c   1.000
_cell.angle_alpha   90.00
_cell.angle_beta   90.00
_cell.angle_gamma   90.00
#
_symmetry.space_group_name_H-M   'P 1'
#
loop_
_entity.id
_entity.type
_entity.pdbx_description
1 polymer ?
#
loop_
_entity_poly.entity_id
_entity_poly.type
_entity_poly.pdbx_seq_one_letter_code
_entity_poly.pdbx_strand_id
1 'polypeptide(L)'
;MPGTEKPPAPLPVVLLVDDEPLLLDSLGQELQGTCKLFTASSAAEADLRLAARRYDVVVCDHMLPGEQGLDFLSRLAEMIPSTKRILMTGYTSPEFISRSIAIAGLSACLVKPVRAAQIAAAVRAALSS
;
A
#
# COMPACT_ATOMS: atom_id res chain seq x y z
N MET A 1 -23.86 23.82 -15.28
CA MET A 1 -24.56 23.26 -16.45
C MET A 1 -24.72 21.76 -16.29
N PRO A 2 -25.97 21.32 -16.22
CA PRO A 2 -26.20 19.88 -16.18
C PRO A 2 -25.61 19.21 -17.42
N GLY A 3 -25.06 18.05 -17.26
CA GLY A 3 -24.47 17.29 -18.34
C GLY A 3 -23.05 17.65 -18.72
N THR A 4 -22.49 18.71 -18.14
CA THR A 4 -21.09 19.09 -18.39
C THR A 4 -20.14 18.58 -17.31
N GLU A 5 -20.67 18.16 -16.18
CA GLU A 5 -19.84 17.59 -15.11
C GLU A 5 -19.35 16.20 -15.49
N LYS A 6 -18.07 16.00 -15.35
CA LYS A 6 -17.50 14.66 -15.51
C LYS A 6 -17.84 13.83 -14.27
N PRO A 7 -18.12 12.53 -14.44
CA PRO A 7 -18.27 11.66 -13.28
C PRO A 7 -16.96 11.66 -12.49
N PRO A 8 -17.02 11.53 -11.16
CA PRO A 8 -15.80 11.44 -10.36
C PRO A 8 -14.97 10.25 -10.83
N ALA A 9 -13.66 10.40 -10.80
CA ALA A 9 -12.75 9.31 -11.10
C ALA A 9 -13.02 8.16 -10.13
N PRO A 10 -12.92 6.90 -10.58
CA PRO A 10 -13.05 5.77 -9.66
C PRO A 10 -11.99 5.84 -8.57
N LEU A 11 -12.35 5.42 -7.37
CA LEU A 11 -11.42 5.39 -6.26
C LEU A 11 -10.32 4.37 -6.55
N PRO A 12 -9.06 4.66 -6.15
CA PRO A 12 -7.99 3.69 -6.28
C PRO A 12 -8.27 2.46 -5.41
N VAL A 13 -7.90 1.30 -5.92
CA VAL A 13 -8.05 0.03 -5.22
C VAL A 13 -6.73 -0.28 -4.52
N VAL A 14 -6.77 -0.35 -3.20
CA VAL A 14 -5.58 -0.46 -2.35
C VAL A 14 -5.66 -1.71 -1.49
N LEU A 15 -4.56 -2.45 -1.43
CA LEU A 15 -4.39 -3.56 -0.51
C LEU A 15 -3.47 -3.11 0.62
N LEU A 16 -3.97 -3.15 1.85
CA LEU A 16 -3.21 -2.80 3.04
C LEU A 16 -2.85 -4.09 3.78
N VAL A 17 -1.56 -4.33 3.95
CA VAL A 17 -1.01 -5.56 4.54
C VAL A 17 -0.33 -5.23 5.86
N ASP A 18 -0.89 -5.72 6.97
CA ASP A 18 -0.37 -5.51 8.32
C ASP A 18 -0.97 -6.58 9.22
N ASP A 19 -0.22 -7.08 10.19
CA ASP A 19 -0.68 -8.15 11.07
C ASP A 19 -1.42 -7.66 12.32
N GLU A 20 -1.60 -6.35 12.47
CA GLU A 20 -2.34 -5.77 13.59
C GLU A 20 -3.80 -5.50 13.23
N PRO A 21 -4.76 -6.32 13.72
CA PRO A 21 -6.17 -6.16 13.33
C PRO A 21 -6.75 -4.80 13.67
N LEU A 22 -6.38 -4.25 14.82
CA LEU A 22 -6.89 -2.94 15.25
C LEU A 22 -6.41 -1.82 14.34
N LEU A 23 -5.18 -1.90 13.87
CA LEU A 23 -4.64 -0.93 12.92
C LEU A 23 -5.37 -1.01 11.59
N LEU A 24 -5.59 -2.23 11.08
CA LEU A 24 -6.33 -2.43 9.83
C LEU A 24 -7.74 -1.87 9.92
N ASP A 25 -8.44 -2.11 11.02
CA ASP A 25 -9.79 -1.60 11.24
C ASP A 25 -9.80 -0.07 11.30
N SER A 26 -8.88 0.50 12.07
CA SER A 26 -8.80 1.95 12.26
C SER A 26 -8.50 2.67 10.94
N LEU A 27 -7.48 2.21 10.22
CA LEU A 27 -7.12 2.80 8.94
C LEU A 27 -8.22 2.58 7.89
N GLY A 28 -8.88 1.42 7.93
CA GLY A 28 -9.99 1.13 7.05
C GLY A 28 -11.13 2.13 7.21
N GLN A 29 -11.48 2.47 8.45
CA GLN A 29 -12.51 3.47 8.73
C GLN A 29 -12.10 4.86 8.26
N GLU A 30 -10.85 5.25 8.54
CA GLU A 30 -10.36 6.59 8.20
C GLU A 30 -10.17 6.77 6.69
N LEU A 31 -9.89 5.69 5.96
CA LEU A 31 -9.69 5.74 4.50
C LEU A 31 -10.97 5.56 3.70
N GLN A 32 -12.11 5.37 4.35
CA GLN A 32 -13.41 5.29 3.67
C GLN A 32 -13.64 6.52 2.80
N GLY A 33 -14.07 6.30 1.56
CA GLY A 33 -14.31 7.38 0.62
C GLY A 33 -13.06 7.90 -0.08
N THR A 34 -11.85 7.54 0.41
CA THR A 34 -10.58 7.94 -0.19
C THR A 34 -10.07 6.88 -1.16
N CYS A 35 -10.24 5.62 -0.82
CA CYS A 35 -9.85 4.49 -1.66
C CYS A 35 -10.78 3.31 -1.40
N LYS A 36 -10.76 2.35 -2.32
CA LYS A 36 -11.43 1.07 -2.12
C LYS A 36 -10.40 0.15 -1.47
N LEU A 37 -10.53 -0.04 -0.15
CA LEU A 37 -9.52 -0.70 0.66
C LEU A 37 -9.86 -2.18 0.89
N PHE A 38 -8.87 -3.01 0.67
CA PHE A 38 -8.87 -4.43 1.06
C PHE A 38 -7.70 -4.64 2.01
N THR A 39 -7.80 -5.62 2.89
CA THR A 39 -6.76 -5.87 3.89
C THR A 39 -6.28 -7.31 3.84
N ALA A 40 -5.05 -7.52 4.32
CA ALA A 40 -4.46 -8.83 4.50
C ALA A 40 -3.55 -8.79 5.73
N SER A 41 -3.47 -9.89 6.47
CA SER A 41 -2.69 -9.96 7.71
C SER A 41 -1.33 -10.61 7.54
N SER A 42 -1.01 -11.08 6.33
CA SER A 42 0.26 -11.73 6.01
C SER A 42 0.53 -11.62 4.51
N ALA A 43 1.76 -11.89 4.11
CA ALA A 43 2.12 -11.95 2.70
C ALA A 43 1.34 -13.07 1.98
N ALA A 44 1.16 -14.22 2.63
CA ALA A 44 0.40 -15.33 2.06
C ALA A 44 -1.05 -14.95 1.78
N GLU A 45 -1.71 -14.27 2.73
CA GLU A 45 -3.08 -13.77 2.53
C GLU A 45 -3.11 -12.70 1.45
N ALA A 46 -2.11 -11.82 1.41
CA ALA A 46 -2.00 -10.81 0.37
C ALA A 46 -1.88 -11.44 -1.02
N ASP A 47 -1.12 -12.53 -1.16
CA ASP A 47 -1.02 -13.25 -2.43
C ASP A 47 -2.38 -13.77 -2.89
N LEU A 48 -3.21 -14.27 -1.98
CA LEU A 48 -4.56 -14.71 -2.31
C LEU A 48 -5.43 -13.53 -2.81
N ARG A 49 -5.31 -12.39 -2.15
CA ARG A 49 -6.03 -11.18 -2.58
C ARG A 49 -5.60 -10.74 -3.98
N LEU A 50 -4.29 -10.73 -4.22
CA LEU A 50 -3.71 -10.31 -5.50
C LEU A 50 -4.06 -11.27 -6.64
N ALA A 51 -4.25 -12.55 -6.34
CA ALA A 51 -4.71 -13.53 -7.32
C ALA A 51 -6.17 -13.33 -7.71
N ALA A 52 -6.98 -12.76 -6.81
CA ALA A 52 -8.43 -12.63 -7.00
C ALA A 52 -8.84 -11.39 -7.76
N ARG A 53 -8.02 -10.32 -7.74
CA ARG A 53 -8.34 -9.08 -8.43
C ARG A 53 -7.09 -8.21 -8.59
N ARG A 54 -7.20 -7.20 -9.44
CA ARG A 54 -6.15 -6.21 -9.65
C ARG A 54 -6.21 -5.13 -8.57
N TYR A 55 -5.05 -4.69 -8.11
CA TYR A 55 -4.88 -3.58 -7.18
C TYR A 55 -4.02 -2.50 -7.81
N ASP A 56 -4.34 -1.24 -7.51
CA ASP A 56 -3.55 -0.11 -7.97
C ASP A 56 -2.30 0.08 -7.12
N VAL A 57 -2.43 -0.12 -5.81
CA VAL A 57 -1.35 0.08 -4.84
C VAL A 57 -1.42 -0.98 -3.75
N VAL A 58 -0.25 -1.48 -3.34
CA VAL A 58 -0.09 -2.30 -2.13
C VAL A 58 0.68 -1.49 -1.11
N VAL A 59 0.11 -1.33 0.08
CA VAL A 59 0.76 -0.69 1.24
C VAL A 59 1.03 -1.79 2.24
N CYS A 60 2.28 -2.03 2.57
CA CYS A 60 2.69 -3.20 3.35
C CYS A 60 3.59 -2.85 4.51
N ASP A 61 3.29 -3.39 5.69
CA ASP A 61 4.16 -3.30 6.85
C ASP A 61 5.44 -4.12 6.60
N HIS A 62 6.57 -3.59 7.07
CA HIS A 62 7.86 -4.26 6.96
C HIS A 62 7.90 -5.54 7.81
N MET A 63 7.37 -5.48 9.03
CA MET A 63 7.41 -6.59 9.99
C MET A 63 6.14 -7.41 9.90
N LEU A 64 6.18 -8.49 9.14
CA LEU A 64 5.08 -9.44 8.99
C LEU A 64 5.51 -10.83 9.45
N PRO A 65 4.58 -11.66 9.92
CA PRO A 65 4.89 -13.06 10.19
C PRO A 65 5.17 -13.81 8.89
N GLY A 66 6.15 -14.70 8.92
CA GLY A 66 6.57 -15.43 7.72
C GLY A 66 7.43 -14.57 6.82
N GLU A 67 6.99 -14.27 5.63
CA GLU A 67 7.73 -13.43 4.69
C GLU A 67 7.66 -11.96 5.12
N GLN A 68 8.82 -11.29 5.23
CA GLN A 68 8.85 -9.87 5.59
C GLN A 68 8.32 -8.99 4.46
N GLY A 69 7.79 -7.82 4.85
CA GLY A 69 7.14 -6.93 3.89
C GLY A 69 8.03 -6.48 2.74
N LEU A 70 9.30 -6.16 3.02
CA LEU A 70 10.23 -5.73 1.97
C LEU A 70 10.47 -6.85 0.96
N ASP A 71 10.65 -8.09 1.43
CA ASP A 71 10.85 -9.24 0.54
C ASP A 71 9.61 -9.49 -0.32
N PHE A 72 8.44 -9.40 0.30
CA PHE A 72 7.17 -9.51 -0.41
C PHE A 72 7.02 -8.44 -1.50
N LEU A 73 7.27 -7.18 -1.16
CA LEU A 73 7.16 -6.08 -2.13
C LEU A 73 8.21 -6.18 -3.24
N SER A 74 9.42 -6.66 -2.93
CA SER A 74 10.44 -6.91 -3.94
C SER A 74 9.99 -7.97 -4.95
N ARG A 75 9.33 -9.00 -4.45
CA ARG A 75 8.76 -10.07 -5.28
C ARG A 75 7.65 -9.53 -6.19
N LEU A 76 6.78 -8.67 -5.64
CA LEU A 76 5.72 -8.04 -6.43
C LEU A 76 6.26 -7.13 -7.53
N ALA A 77 7.38 -6.44 -7.27
CA ALA A 77 8.00 -5.56 -8.26
C ALA A 77 8.36 -6.32 -9.55
N GLU A 78 8.74 -7.58 -9.42
CA GLU A 78 9.05 -8.43 -10.57
C GLU A 78 7.80 -9.04 -11.19
N MET A 79 6.86 -9.49 -10.36
CA MET A 79 5.68 -10.23 -10.81
C MET A 79 4.57 -9.36 -11.37
N ILE A 80 4.30 -8.22 -10.73
CA ILE A 80 3.22 -7.31 -11.11
C ILE A 80 3.70 -5.86 -11.01
N PRO A 81 4.65 -5.43 -11.86
CA PRO A 81 5.26 -4.10 -11.74
C PRO A 81 4.28 -2.94 -11.91
N SER A 82 3.13 -3.15 -12.52
CA SER A 82 2.11 -2.11 -12.68
C SER A 82 1.39 -1.73 -11.39
N THR A 83 1.39 -2.62 -10.39
CA THR A 83 0.84 -2.32 -9.06
C THR A 83 1.91 -1.57 -8.26
N LYS A 84 1.60 -0.36 -7.83
CA LYS A 84 2.56 0.47 -7.07
C LYS A 84 2.76 -0.12 -5.67
N ARG A 85 3.91 0.16 -5.06
CA ARG A 85 4.33 -0.46 -3.80
C ARG A 85 4.76 0.61 -2.82
N ILE A 86 4.21 0.54 -1.61
CA ILE A 86 4.53 1.44 -0.50
C ILE A 86 4.86 0.58 0.71
N LEU A 87 5.98 0.87 1.36
CA LEU A 87 6.40 0.19 2.58
C LEU A 87 6.12 1.08 3.79
N MET A 88 5.62 0.49 4.86
CA MET A 88 5.54 1.11 6.19
C MET A 88 6.59 0.45 7.08
N THR A 89 7.43 1.23 7.76
CA THR A 89 8.50 0.69 8.58
C THR A 89 8.72 1.52 9.83
N GLY A 90 9.15 0.86 10.92
CA GLY A 90 9.63 1.53 12.13
C GLY A 90 11.10 1.93 12.05
N TYR A 91 11.82 1.50 11.03
CA TYR A 91 13.23 1.86 10.86
C TYR A 91 13.35 3.25 10.23
N THR A 92 14.18 4.09 10.85
CA THR A 92 14.36 5.49 10.45
C THR A 92 15.69 5.76 9.78
N SER A 93 16.56 4.75 9.65
CA SER A 93 17.87 4.90 8.99
C SER A 93 17.71 5.33 7.55
N PRO A 94 18.33 6.45 7.12
CA PRO A 94 18.28 6.87 5.72
C PRO A 94 18.82 5.80 4.76
N GLU A 95 19.82 5.06 5.19
CA GLU A 95 20.41 3.99 4.37
C GLU A 95 19.42 2.85 4.14
N PHE A 96 18.69 2.45 5.20
CA PHE A 96 17.65 1.43 5.08
C PHE A 96 16.55 1.88 4.14
N ILE A 97 16.07 3.11 4.30
CA ILE A 97 14.98 3.67 3.49
C ILE A 97 15.41 3.75 2.02
N SER A 98 16.57 4.32 1.73
CA SER A 98 17.07 4.43 0.36
C SER A 98 17.26 3.07 -0.30
N ARG A 99 17.82 2.11 0.44
CA ARG A 99 18.04 0.76 -0.08
C ARG A 99 16.72 0.05 -0.36
N SER A 100 15.75 0.19 0.54
CA SER A 100 14.43 -0.42 0.39
C SER A 100 13.71 0.12 -0.84
N ILE A 101 13.75 1.43 -1.06
CA ILE A 101 13.15 2.07 -2.24
C ILE A 101 13.78 1.50 -3.50
N ALA A 102 15.11 1.39 -3.54
CA ALA A 102 15.82 0.89 -4.71
C ALA A 102 15.54 -0.60 -5.00
N ILE A 103 15.57 -1.43 -3.95
CA ILE A 103 15.43 -2.89 -4.09
C ILE A 103 14.03 -3.27 -4.55
N ALA A 104 13.00 -2.68 -3.94
CA ALA A 104 11.62 -3.06 -4.21
C ALA A 104 10.92 -2.11 -5.18
N GLY A 105 11.60 -1.11 -5.70
CA GLY A 105 10.99 -0.12 -6.58
C GLY A 105 9.82 0.58 -5.91
N LEU A 106 10.01 1.01 -4.66
CA LEU A 106 8.92 1.59 -3.87
C LEU A 106 8.56 2.99 -4.37
N SER A 107 7.26 3.28 -4.40
CA SER A 107 6.77 4.63 -4.65
C SER A 107 6.95 5.52 -3.42
N ALA A 108 6.91 4.92 -2.22
CA ALA A 108 7.13 5.62 -0.97
C ALA A 108 7.54 4.63 0.12
N CYS A 109 8.23 5.15 1.13
CA CYS A 109 8.54 4.42 2.35
C CYS A 109 8.11 5.32 3.52
N LEU A 110 7.08 4.91 4.24
CA LEU A 110 6.48 5.68 5.31
C LEU A 110 6.99 5.18 6.66
N VAL A 111 7.42 6.11 7.51
CA VAL A 111 7.95 5.76 8.83
C VAL A 111 6.83 5.76 9.86
N LYS A 112 6.71 4.66 10.60
CA LYS A 112 5.69 4.51 11.64
C LYS A 112 5.95 5.46 12.81
N PRO A 113 4.90 5.96 13.46
CA PRO A 113 3.49 5.68 13.25
C PRO A 113 2.94 6.35 11.99
N VAL A 114 2.15 5.63 11.19
CA VAL A 114 1.62 6.11 9.92
C VAL A 114 0.15 6.45 10.08
N ARG A 115 -0.24 7.63 9.64
CA ARG A 115 -1.63 8.10 9.67
C ARG A 115 -2.31 7.85 8.34
N ALA A 116 -3.63 7.74 8.37
CA ALA A 116 -4.43 7.56 7.16
C ALA A 116 -4.16 8.65 6.12
N ALA A 117 -4.01 9.90 6.54
CA ALA A 117 -3.71 11.02 5.63
C ALA A 117 -2.38 10.82 4.89
N GLN A 118 -1.38 10.24 5.56
CA GLN A 118 -0.10 9.95 4.93
C GLN A 118 -0.22 8.85 3.88
N ILE A 119 -1.00 7.82 4.18
CA ILE A 119 -1.27 6.74 3.22
C ILE A 119 -2.01 7.29 2.01
N ALA A 120 -3.06 8.09 2.23
CA ALA A 120 -3.84 8.69 1.16
C ALA A 120 -2.97 9.56 0.24
N ALA A 121 -2.10 10.39 0.83
CA ALA A 121 -1.19 11.25 0.06
C ALA A 121 -0.18 10.42 -0.74
N ALA A 122 0.39 9.37 -0.14
CA ALA A 122 1.36 8.52 -0.80
C ALA A 122 0.72 7.72 -1.95
N VAL A 123 -0.51 7.25 -1.77
CA VAL A 123 -1.27 6.57 -2.82
C VAL A 123 -1.52 7.50 -4.00
N ARG A 124 -1.98 8.73 -3.74
CA ARG A 124 -2.21 9.71 -4.80
C ARG A 124 -0.93 10.03 -5.56
N ALA A 125 0.17 10.24 -4.84
CA ALA A 125 1.46 10.53 -5.46
C ALA A 125 1.96 9.36 -6.30
N ALA A 126 1.80 8.13 -5.83
CA ALA A 126 2.20 6.93 -6.56
C ALA A 126 1.45 6.78 -7.88
N LEU A 127 0.15 7.10 -7.88
CA LEU A 127 -0.69 6.96 -9.07
C LEU A 127 -0.57 8.13 -10.03
N SER A 128 0.03 9.24 -9.61
CA SER A 128 0.27 10.41 -10.45
C SER A 128 1.62 10.35 -11.18
N SER A 129 2.45 9.38 -10.86
CA SER A 129 3.80 9.26 -11.43
C SER A 129 3.81 8.43 -12.69
#